data_c7bd10a1e31f33756d821396219cddca
#
_entry.id   c7bd10a1e31f33756d821396219cddca
#
_cell.length_a   1.000
_cell.length_b   1.000
_cell.length_c   1.000
_cell.angle_alpha   90.00
_cell.angle_beta   90.00
_cell.angle_gamma   90.00
#
_symmetry.space_group_name_H-M   'P 1'
#
loop_
_entity.id
_entity.type
_entity.pdbx_description
1 polymer ?
#
loop_
_entity_poly.entity_id
_entity_poly.type
_entity_poly.pdbx_seq_one_letter_code
_entity_poly.pdbx_strand_id
1 'polypeptide(L)' 'MKHVRFNIFRKAAFAGALLPYNIYINGEFVGTIKNGKTLNVDVPEADIYYLEDNFF' A
#
# COMPACT_ATOMS: atom_id res chain seq x y z
N MET A 1 -1.37 13.18 -18.13
CA MET A 1 -1.78 13.01 -16.72
C MET A 1 -0.54 12.78 -15.87
N LYS A 2 -0.43 13.49 -14.77
CA LYS A 2 0.69 13.29 -13.85
C LYS A 2 0.42 12.14 -12.91
N HIS A 3 1.48 11.47 -12.52
CA HIS A 3 1.42 10.40 -11.54
C HIS A 3 2.30 10.74 -10.36
N VAL A 4 1.89 10.27 -9.19
CA VAL A 4 2.64 10.42 -7.94
C VAL A 4 3.06 9.04 -7.50
N ARG A 5 4.33 8.90 -7.12
CA ARG A 5 4.85 7.63 -6.63
C ARG A 5 4.75 7.57 -5.11
N PHE A 6 4.15 6.50 -4.62
CA PHE A 6 4.08 6.20 -3.20
C PHE A 6 5.03 5.06 -2.89
N ASN A 7 5.82 5.26 -1.84
CA ASN A 7 6.67 4.23 -1.29
C ASN A 7 6.07 3.84 0.05
N ILE A 8 5.45 2.67 0.11
CA ILE A 8 4.73 2.21 1.29
C ILE A 8 5.55 1.13 1.96
N PHE A 9 5.93 1.35 3.21
CA PHE A 9 6.74 0.40 3.95
C PHE A 9 5.90 -0.23 5.06
N ARG A 10 5.93 -1.55 5.12
CA ARG A 10 5.31 -2.29 6.22
C ARG A 10 6.39 -2.73 7.18
N LYS A 11 6.36 -2.17 8.40
CA LYS A 11 7.33 -2.52 9.43
C LYS A 11 7.23 -4.01 9.74
N ALA A 12 8.37 -4.68 9.81
CA ALA A 12 8.42 -6.08 10.15
C ALA A 12 7.90 -6.30 11.56
N ALA A 13 7.02 -7.28 11.73
CA ALA A 13 6.43 -7.61 13.03
C ALA A 13 6.31 -9.11 13.12
N PHE A 14 6.46 -9.65 14.33
CA PHE A 14 6.33 -11.08 14.55
C PHE A 14 4.87 -11.51 14.45
N ALA A 15 3.98 -10.79 15.12
CA ALA A 15 2.55 -11.11 15.08
C ALA A 15 1.99 -10.73 13.71
N GLY A 16 1.25 -11.66 13.08
CA GLY A 16 0.66 -11.43 11.77
C GLY A 16 1.65 -11.45 10.63
N ALA A 17 2.87 -11.96 10.85
CA ALA A 17 3.93 -11.93 9.84
C ALA A 17 3.55 -12.67 8.55
N LEU A 18 2.72 -13.70 8.64
CA LEU A 18 2.31 -14.50 7.49
C LEU A 18 1.12 -13.93 6.72
N LEU A 19 0.52 -12.86 7.21
CA LEU A 19 -0.67 -12.28 6.61
C LEU A 19 -0.27 -11.08 5.75
N PRO A 20 -0.41 -11.17 4.43
CA PRO A 20 -0.16 -10.01 3.57
C PRO A 20 -1.29 -8.99 3.71
N TYR A 21 -0.96 -7.72 3.50
CA TYR A 21 -1.95 -6.65 3.49
C TYR A 21 -2.25 -6.25 2.05
N ASN A 22 -3.51 -6.11 1.74
CA ASN A 22 -3.95 -5.51 0.49
C ASN A 22 -4.00 -4.00 0.69
N ILE A 23 -3.36 -3.27 -0.22
CA ILE A 23 -3.25 -1.81 -0.12
C ILE A 23 -4.13 -1.18 -1.20
N TYR A 24 -4.90 -0.17 -0.78
CA TYR A 24 -5.77 0.59 -1.67
C TYR A 24 -5.44 2.06 -1.52
N ILE A 25 -5.45 2.78 -2.63
CA ILE A 25 -5.33 4.23 -2.63
C ILE A 25 -6.52 4.78 -3.39
N ASN A 26 -7.28 5.65 -2.71
CA ASN A 26 -8.51 6.23 -3.26
C ASN A 26 -9.48 5.16 -3.75
N GLY A 27 -9.59 4.08 -3.01
CA GLY A 27 -10.51 3.00 -3.31
C GLY A 27 -10.04 2.00 -4.35
N GLU A 28 -8.87 2.23 -4.96
CA GLU A 28 -8.34 1.31 -5.97
C GLU A 28 -7.25 0.43 -5.38
N PHE A 29 -7.33 -0.85 -5.67
CA PHE A 29 -6.30 -1.80 -5.26
C PHE A 29 -5.00 -1.50 -6.00
N VAL A 30 -3.91 -1.30 -5.23
CA VAL A 30 -2.62 -0.95 -5.82
C VAL A 30 -1.55 -2.02 -5.59
N GLY A 31 -1.80 -2.98 -4.73
CA GLY A 31 -0.85 -4.07 -4.51
C GLY A 31 -0.99 -4.69 -3.15
N THR A 32 -0.16 -5.69 -2.92
CA THR A 32 -0.13 -6.44 -1.66
C THR A 32 1.26 -6.30 -1.06
N ILE A 33 1.33 -6.05 0.24
CA ILE A 33 2.60 -5.86 0.92
C ILE A 33 2.80 -6.95 1.97
N LYS A 34 3.92 -7.63 1.85
CA LYS A 34 4.31 -8.67 2.81
C LYS A 34 5.05 -8.05 3.97
N ASN A 35 5.13 -8.81 5.06
CA ASN A 35 5.79 -8.38 6.29
C ASN A 35 7.21 -7.89 6.02
N GLY A 36 7.52 -6.67 6.49
CA GLY A 36 8.86 -6.08 6.35
C GLY A 36 9.24 -5.64 4.95
N LYS A 37 8.27 -5.60 4.03
CA LYS A 37 8.54 -5.26 2.63
C LYS A 37 8.05 -3.86 2.29
N THR A 38 8.49 -3.38 1.13
CA THR A 38 8.09 -2.08 0.60
C THR A 38 7.30 -2.28 -0.68
N LEU A 39 6.25 -1.49 -0.84
CA LEU A 39 5.46 -1.46 -2.05
C LEU A 39 5.61 -0.08 -2.69
N ASN A 40 6.05 -0.05 -3.94
CA ASN A 40 6.18 1.19 -4.70
C ASN A 40 5.11 1.21 -5.78
N VAL A 41 4.25 2.22 -5.76
CA VAL A 41 3.16 2.33 -6.72
C VAL A 41 3.06 3.74 -7.26
N ASP A 42 2.64 3.86 -8.52
CA ASP A 42 2.36 5.14 -9.15
C ASP A 42 0.86 5.27 -9.28
N VAL A 43 0.33 6.39 -8.80
CA VAL A 43 -1.11 6.67 -8.86
C VAL A 43 -1.34 8.01 -9.53
N PRO A 44 -2.51 8.21 -10.16
CA PRO A 44 -2.84 9.52 -10.73
C PRO A 44 -2.81 10.61 -9.66
N GLU A 45 -2.32 11.79 -10.04
CA GLU A 45 -2.31 12.94 -9.15
C GLU A 45 -3.73 13.29 -8.73
N ALA A 46 -3.91 13.61 -7.46
CA ALA A 46 -5.19 14.00 -6.88
C ALA A 46 -4.94 15.03 -5.79
N ASP A 47 -6.01 15.74 -5.40
CA ASP A 47 -5.89 16.72 -4.32
C ASP A 47 -5.72 16.08 -2.96
N ILE A 48 -6.35 14.93 -2.76
CA ILE A 48 -6.33 14.19 -1.51
C ILE A 48 -6.13 12.71 -1.83
N TYR A 49 -5.36 12.03 -0.99
CA TYR A 49 -5.14 10.60 -1.11
C TYR A 49 -5.61 9.90 0.16
N TYR A 50 -6.43 8.86 -0.02
CA TYR A 50 -6.86 8.00 1.08
C TYR A 50 -6.15 6.67 0.95
N LEU A 51 -5.34 6.33 1.95
CA LEU A 51 -4.64 5.06 2.01
C LEU A 51 -5.40 4.12 2.93
N GLU A 52 -5.72 2.93 2.43
CA GLU A 52 -6.40 1.91 3.20
C GLU A 52 -5.66 0.60 3.08
N ASP A 53 -5.70 -0.18 4.16
CA ASP A 53 -5.15 -1.54 4.13
C ASP A 53 -6.16 -2.49 4.76
N ASN A 54 -6.09 -3.74 4.35
CA ASN A 54 -6.83 -4.80 5.00
C ASN A 54 -6.05 -6.11 4.89
N PHE A 55 -6.39 -7.05 5.77
CA PHE A 55 -5.79 -8.36 5.72
C PHE A 55 -6.32 -9.15 4.53
N PHE A 56 -5.45 -9.93 3.97
CA PHE A 56 -5.82 -10.82 2.88
C PHE A 56 -6.66 -11.99 3.38
#